data_1e166e403c8815f31f18a3d087d29db6
#
_entry.id   1e166e403c8815f31f18a3d087d29db6
#
_cell.length_a   1.000
_cell.length_b   1.000
_cell.length_c   1.000
_cell.angle_alpha   90.00
_cell.angle_beta   90.00
_cell.angle_gamma   90.00
#
_symmetry.space_group_name_H-M   'P 1'
#
loop_
_entity.id
_entity.type
_entity.pdbx_description
1 polymer ?
#
loop_
_entity_poly.entity_id
_entity_poly.type
_entity_poly.pdbx_seq_one_letter_code
_entity_poly.pdbx_strand_id
1 'polypeptide(L)'
;MSLRNQLLGAFAYVLLLIIVALEVPLALNLARRIDAEVKNEAASQAFIVAANASGQMGNLAELRKLARSSGRTLGARVIVVGPPPNGRLLADSTVAAPPNTPYASRPEIARALQGFRVQGERHSDTLGQDLLYTAVPVTNNGKVVGVARVTQSLSAVHSRIRRGVLALV
;
A
#
# COMPACT_ATOMS: atom_id res chain seq x y z
N MET A 1 40.48 23.87 -34.81
CA MET A 1 40.35 23.15 -33.54
C MET A 1 41.57 22.25 -33.39
N SER A 2 42.30 22.26 -32.28
CA SER A 2 43.47 21.41 -32.16
C SER A 2 43.06 19.94 -31.97
N LEU A 3 43.87 19.02 -32.50
CA LEU A 3 43.68 17.58 -32.44
C LEU A 3 43.43 17.12 -30.97
N ARG A 4 44.14 17.78 -30.02
CA ARG A 4 43.99 17.56 -28.59
C ARG A 4 42.57 17.83 -28.06
N ASN A 5 41.92 18.89 -28.55
CA ASN A 5 40.56 19.22 -28.09
C ASN A 5 39.50 18.24 -28.65
N GLN A 6 39.73 17.73 -29.86
CA GLN A 6 38.86 16.70 -30.44
C GLN A 6 38.96 15.36 -29.72
N LEU A 7 40.18 14.97 -29.32
CA LEU A 7 40.43 13.75 -28.54
C LEU A 7 39.84 13.86 -27.14
N LEU A 8 40.00 15.01 -26.48
CA LEU A 8 39.38 15.26 -25.16
C LEU A 8 37.84 15.24 -25.23
N GLY A 9 37.27 15.82 -26.27
CA GLY A 9 35.80 15.79 -26.49
C GLY A 9 35.26 14.39 -26.76
N ALA A 10 35.96 13.59 -27.57
CA ALA A 10 35.58 12.20 -27.81
C ALA A 10 35.66 11.35 -26.55
N PHE A 11 36.70 11.51 -25.76
CA PHE A 11 36.87 10.80 -24.49
C PHE A 11 35.78 11.19 -23.47
N ALA A 12 35.51 12.48 -23.31
CA ALA A 12 34.45 12.98 -22.44
C ALA A 12 33.07 12.45 -22.87
N TYR A 13 32.80 12.39 -24.18
CA TYR A 13 31.57 11.85 -24.72
C TYR A 13 31.40 10.35 -24.42
N VAL A 14 32.45 9.56 -24.63
CA VAL A 14 32.45 8.11 -24.31
C VAL A 14 32.25 7.89 -22.81
N LEU A 15 32.96 8.68 -21.97
CA LEU A 15 32.80 8.60 -20.52
C LEU A 15 31.35 8.91 -20.08
N LEU A 16 30.76 9.96 -20.66
CA LEU A 16 29.37 10.32 -20.38
C LEU A 16 28.41 9.20 -20.81
N LEU A 17 28.62 8.61 -21.98
CA LEU A 17 27.82 7.47 -22.43
C LEU A 17 27.89 6.28 -21.49
N ILE A 18 29.09 5.94 -21.00
CA ILE A 18 29.28 4.86 -20.03
C ILE A 18 28.55 5.14 -18.73
N ILE A 19 28.67 6.36 -18.21
CA ILE A 19 27.97 6.78 -16.98
C ILE A 19 26.46 6.65 -17.17
N VAL A 20 25.90 7.22 -18.21
CA VAL A 20 24.46 7.15 -18.48
C VAL A 20 23.98 5.70 -18.67
N ALA A 21 24.75 4.89 -19.39
CA ALA A 21 24.42 3.49 -19.62
C ALA A 21 24.41 2.62 -18.36
N LEU A 22 25.19 2.99 -17.34
CA LEU A 22 25.23 2.30 -16.05
C LEU A 22 24.23 2.87 -15.06
N GLU A 23 24.13 4.18 -14.95
CA GLU A 23 23.29 4.84 -13.94
C GLU A 23 21.79 4.72 -14.22
N VAL A 24 21.39 4.85 -15.50
CA VAL A 24 19.95 4.79 -15.84
C VAL A 24 19.32 3.43 -15.51
N PRO A 25 19.89 2.28 -15.93
CA PRO A 25 19.35 0.97 -15.55
C PRO A 25 19.37 0.73 -14.04
N LEU A 26 20.43 1.19 -13.36
CA LEU A 26 20.55 1.05 -11.91
C LEU A 26 19.47 1.84 -11.18
N ALA A 27 19.26 3.09 -11.55
CA ALA A 27 18.21 3.94 -10.98
C ALA A 27 16.80 3.37 -11.21
N LEU A 28 16.52 2.87 -12.42
CA LEU A 28 15.24 2.24 -12.74
C LEU A 28 15.00 0.94 -11.95
N ASN A 29 16.04 0.11 -11.80
CA ASN A 29 15.95 -1.11 -11.01
C ASN A 29 15.73 -0.80 -9.53
N LEU A 30 16.43 0.19 -8.99
CA LEU A 30 16.26 0.62 -7.60
C LEU A 30 14.84 1.17 -7.35
N ALA A 31 14.32 2.00 -8.25
CA ALA A 31 12.95 2.52 -8.15
C ALA A 31 11.91 1.39 -8.13
N ARG A 32 12.05 0.38 -9.02
CA ARG A 32 11.16 -0.79 -9.04
C ARG A 32 11.23 -1.63 -7.77
N ARG A 33 12.43 -1.80 -7.20
CA ARG A 33 12.60 -2.54 -5.93
C ARG A 33 11.93 -1.83 -4.77
N ILE A 34 12.06 -0.51 -4.69
CA ILE A 34 11.41 0.30 -3.65
C ILE A 34 9.89 0.19 -3.77
N ASP A 35 9.33 0.28 -4.97
CA ASP A 35 7.88 0.15 -5.19
C ASP A 35 7.36 -1.25 -4.78
N ALA A 36 8.08 -2.30 -5.14
CA ALA A 36 7.74 -3.66 -4.74
C ALA A 36 7.80 -3.85 -3.21
N GLU A 37 8.81 -3.30 -2.54
CA GLU A 37 8.95 -3.36 -1.08
C GLU A 37 7.80 -2.65 -0.37
N VAL A 38 7.44 -1.45 -0.85
CA VAL A 38 6.26 -0.68 -0.36
C VAL A 38 4.99 -1.52 -0.45
N LYS A 39 4.75 -2.15 -1.58
CA LYS A 39 3.57 -2.98 -1.81
C LYS A 39 3.55 -4.22 -0.93
N ASN A 40 4.70 -4.87 -0.75
CA ASN A 40 4.84 -6.04 0.11
C ASN A 40 4.62 -5.69 1.58
N GLU A 41 5.20 -4.61 2.06
CA GLU A 41 5.00 -4.13 3.43
C GLU A 41 3.52 -3.78 3.70
N ALA A 42 2.87 -3.06 2.78
CA ALA A 42 1.44 -2.74 2.88
C ALA A 42 0.57 -4.01 2.90
N ALA A 43 0.95 -5.04 2.14
CA ALA A 43 0.27 -6.32 2.15
C ALA A 43 0.44 -7.04 3.49
N SER A 44 1.66 -7.10 4.01
CA SER A 44 1.96 -7.70 5.31
C SER A 44 1.13 -7.06 6.43
N GLN A 45 1.09 -5.72 6.47
CA GLN A 45 0.31 -4.97 7.44
C GLN A 45 -1.19 -5.27 7.34
N ALA A 46 -1.74 -5.37 6.11
CA ALA A 46 -3.13 -5.72 5.91
C ALA A 46 -3.46 -7.14 6.36
N PHE A 47 -2.54 -8.10 6.18
CA PHE A 47 -2.68 -9.47 6.69
C PHE A 47 -2.70 -9.50 8.22
N ILE A 48 -1.82 -8.76 8.90
CA ILE A 48 -1.81 -8.66 10.36
C ILE A 48 -3.15 -8.12 10.87
N VAL A 49 -3.68 -7.08 10.24
CA VAL A 49 -5.00 -6.53 10.60
C VAL A 49 -6.10 -7.57 10.38
N ALA A 50 -6.08 -8.30 9.25
CA ALA A 50 -7.07 -9.33 8.95
C ALA A 50 -7.01 -10.50 9.95
N ALA A 51 -5.82 -10.95 10.31
CA ALA A 51 -5.62 -12.01 11.31
C ALA A 51 -6.16 -11.60 12.69
N ASN A 52 -5.86 -10.39 13.14
CA ASN A 52 -6.38 -9.86 14.41
C ASN A 52 -7.89 -9.65 14.37
N ALA A 53 -8.45 -9.24 13.24
CA ALA A 53 -9.90 -9.08 13.08
C ALA A 53 -10.64 -10.42 13.12
N SER A 54 -10.03 -11.50 12.66
CA SER A 54 -10.65 -12.83 12.59
C SER A 54 -11.23 -13.29 13.94
N GLY A 55 -10.48 -13.13 15.01
CA GLY A 55 -10.92 -13.47 16.37
C GLY A 55 -11.96 -12.52 16.97
N GLN A 56 -12.22 -11.39 16.33
CA GLN A 56 -13.03 -10.30 16.89
C GLN A 56 -14.29 -9.99 16.05
N MET A 57 -14.58 -10.76 14.99
CA MET A 57 -15.69 -10.50 14.06
C MET A 57 -17.07 -10.44 14.74
N GLY A 58 -17.24 -11.09 15.89
CA GLY A 58 -18.46 -11.03 16.70
C GLY A 58 -18.54 -9.84 17.66
N ASN A 59 -17.47 -9.07 17.83
CA ASN A 59 -17.39 -7.97 18.79
C ASN A 59 -17.07 -6.63 18.10
N LEU A 60 -18.12 -5.87 17.81
CA LEU A 60 -17.97 -4.58 17.12
C LEU A 60 -17.15 -3.55 17.90
N ALA A 61 -17.15 -3.59 19.23
CA ALA A 61 -16.37 -2.66 20.03
C ALA A 61 -14.86 -2.93 19.88
N GLU A 62 -14.46 -4.20 19.94
CA GLU A 62 -13.06 -4.60 19.73
C GLU A 62 -12.62 -4.38 18.28
N LEU A 63 -13.46 -4.67 17.29
CA LEU A 63 -13.14 -4.36 15.90
C LEU A 63 -12.89 -2.86 15.66
N ARG A 64 -13.71 -1.99 16.28
CA ARG A 64 -13.51 -0.54 16.18
C ARG A 64 -12.24 -0.07 16.88
N LYS A 65 -11.91 -0.69 18.02
CA LYS A 65 -10.66 -0.43 18.73
C LYS A 65 -9.46 -0.88 17.90
N LEU A 66 -9.51 -2.11 17.34
CA LEU A 66 -8.51 -2.65 16.43
C LEU A 66 -8.30 -1.73 15.23
N ALA A 67 -9.37 -1.36 14.51
CA ALA A 67 -9.27 -0.47 13.35
C ALA A 67 -8.61 0.86 13.70
N ARG A 68 -9.01 1.50 14.80
CA ARG A 68 -8.44 2.78 15.26
C ARG A 68 -6.99 2.66 15.69
N SER A 69 -6.62 1.63 16.46
CA SER A 69 -5.24 1.41 16.89
C SER A 69 -4.33 1.12 15.69
N SER A 70 -4.72 0.18 14.83
CA SER A 70 -3.99 -0.14 13.61
C SER A 70 -3.87 1.08 12.69
N GLY A 71 -4.95 1.84 12.51
CA GLY A 71 -4.95 3.05 11.69
C GLY A 71 -3.93 4.09 12.18
N ARG A 72 -3.83 4.29 13.50
CA ARG A 72 -2.84 5.20 14.11
C ARG A 72 -1.42 4.69 13.96
N THR A 73 -1.18 3.42 14.27
CA THR A 73 0.15 2.81 14.18
C THR A 73 0.69 2.81 12.76
N LEU A 74 -0.17 2.49 11.78
CA LEU A 74 0.20 2.42 10.37
C LEU A 74 0.20 3.79 9.67
N GLY A 75 -0.42 4.81 10.27
CA GLY A 75 -0.70 6.08 9.59
C GLY A 75 -1.57 5.87 8.34
N ALA A 76 -2.55 4.99 8.45
CA ALA A 76 -3.37 4.49 7.36
C ALA A 76 -4.85 4.53 7.74
N ARG A 77 -5.72 4.53 6.74
CA ARG A 77 -7.14 4.23 6.99
C ARG A 77 -7.35 2.73 6.96
N VAL A 78 -7.87 2.19 8.06
CA VAL A 78 -8.22 0.78 8.22
C VAL A 78 -9.72 0.65 8.31
N ILE A 79 -10.32 -0.19 7.45
CA ILE A 79 -11.71 -0.57 7.54
C ILE A 79 -11.83 -2.10 7.65
N VAL A 80 -12.82 -2.55 8.41
CA VAL A 80 -13.23 -3.95 8.46
C VAL A 80 -14.68 -4.03 8.03
N VAL A 81 -14.95 -4.91 7.06
CA VAL A 81 -16.29 -5.18 6.55
C VAL A 81 -16.70 -6.60 6.88
N GLY A 82 -17.99 -6.82 7.06
CA GLY A 82 -18.58 -8.11 7.39
C GLY A 82 -18.60 -9.10 6.24
N PRO A 83 -19.25 -10.24 6.47
CA PRO A 83 -19.29 -11.35 5.52
C PRO A 83 -20.07 -11.02 4.24
N PRO A 84 -19.88 -11.87 3.18
CA PRO A 84 -20.73 -11.79 1.99
C PRO A 84 -22.21 -12.06 2.33
N PRO A 85 -23.19 -11.65 1.49
CA PRO A 85 -22.95 -10.97 0.21
C PRO A 85 -22.74 -9.46 0.32
N ASN A 86 -23.15 -8.80 1.40
CA ASN A 86 -23.29 -7.35 1.45
C ASN A 86 -21.99 -6.62 1.86
N GLY A 87 -21.06 -7.28 2.54
CA GLY A 87 -19.83 -6.66 3.01
C GLY A 87 -20.10 -5.34 3.76
N ARG A 88 -20.94 -5.37 4.79
CA ARG A 88 -21.30 -4.16 5.54
C ARG A 88 -20.14 -3.65 6.38
N LEU A 89 -19.96 -2.33 6.47
CA LEU A 89 -18.94 -1.71 7.29
C LEU A 89 -19.18 -2.01 8.77
N LEU A 90 -18.23 -2.69 9.40
CA LEU A 90 -18.22 -3.01 10.82
C LEU A 90 -17.36 -2.05 11.63
N ALA A 91 -16.19 -1.70 11.10
CA ALA A 91 -15.25 -0.77 11.74
C ALA A 91 -14.54 0.10 10.71
N ASP A 92 -14.25 1.35 11.10
CA ASP A 92 -13.47 2.33 10.33
C ASP A 92 -12.57 3.08 11.31
N SER A 93 -11.30 3.20 10.99
CA SER A 93 -10.34 3.99 11.79
C SER A 93 -10.61 5.49 11.73
N THR A 94 -11.33 5.93 10.70
CA THR A 94 -11.80 7.29 10.52
C THR A 94 -13.33 7.29 10.50
N VAL A 95 -13.98 8.37 10.97
CA VAL A 95 -15.44 8.46 11.01
C VAL A 95 -16.00 8.87 9.63
N ALA A 96 -15.44 8.32 8.55
CA ALA A 96 -15.73 8.79 7.20
C ALA A 96 -17.01 8.17 6.58
N ALA A 97 -17.53 7.09 7.13
CA ALA A 97 -18.75 6.47 6.62
C ALA A 97 -19.68 6.01 7.76
N PRO A 98 -21.00 6.07 7.56
CA PRO A 98 -21.97 5.54 8.52
C PRO A 98 -21.74 4.04 8.74
N PRO A 99 -22.01 3.52 9.95
CA PRO A 99 -22.04 2.09 10.21
C PRO A 99 -23.03 1.39 9.27
N ASN A 100 -22.76 0.13 8.97
CA ASN A 100 -23.58 -0.70 8.06
C ASN A 100 -23.63 -0.23 6.59
N THR A 101 -22.83 0.74 6.17
CA THR A 101 -22.70 1.10 4.75
C THR A 101 -22.24 -0.13 3.97
N PRO A 102 -22.93 -0.49 2.84
CA PRO A 102 -22.51 -1.61 2.00
C PRO A 102 -21.22 -1.25 1.24
N TYR A 103 -20.25 -2.13 1.33
CA TYR A 103 -18.95 -1.95 0.66
C TYR A 103 -18.71 -2.98 -0.46
N ALA A 104 -19.60 -3.97 -0.62
CA ALA A 104 -19.47 -5.02 -1.63
C ALA A 104 -19.52 -4.52 -3.09
N SER A 105 -20.03 -3.31 -3.33
CA SER A 105 -19.98 -2.65 -4.65
C SER A 105 -18.57 -2.22 -5.07
N ARG A 106 -17.61 -2.18 -4.15
CA ARG A 106 -16.22 -1.84 -4.45
C ARG A 106 -15.51 -3.07 -4.98
N PRO A 107 -14.87 -3.01 -6.17
CA PRO A 107 -14.30 -4.21 -6.81
C PRO A 107 -13.25 -4.92 -5.97
N GLU A 108 -12.43 -4.16 -5.23
CA GLU A 108 -11.43 -4.73 -4.32
C GLU A 108 -12.07 -5.49 -3.15
N ILE A 109 -13.18 -4.99 -2.62
CA ILE A 109 -13.90 -5.66 -1.52
C ILE A 109 -14.65 -6.88 -2.05
N ALA A 110 -15.34 -6.76 -3.19
CA ALA A 110 -16.04 -7.87 -3.81
C ALA A 110 -15.11 -9.08 -4.07
N ARG A 111 -13.93 -8.83 -4.60
CA ARG A 111 -12.93 -9.89 -4.83
C ARG A 111 -12.33 -10.43 -3.53
N ALA A 112 -12.12 -9.58 -2.53
CA ALA A 112 -11.61 -10.05 -1.24
C ALA A 112 -12.66 -10.89 -0.49
N LEU A 113 -13.94 -10.60 -0.64
CA LEU A 113 -15.03 -11.47 -0.13
C LEU A 113 -15.07 -12.85 -0.80
N GLN A 114 -14.51 -12.98 -2.01
CA GLN A 114 -14.33 -14.27 -2.70
C GLN A 114 -13.05 -15.01 -2.26
N GLY A 115 -12.26 -14.45 -1.34
CA GLY A 115 -11.05 -15.05 -0.82
C GLY A 115 -9.74 -14.58 -1.49
N PHE A 116 -9.80 -13.62 -2.41
CA PHE A 116 -8.60 -13.12 -3.10
C PHE A 116 -8.05 -11.87 -2.42
N ARG A 117 -6.73 -11.84 -2.17
CA ARG A 117 -6.06 -10.58 -1.85
C ARG A 117 -6.10 -9.65 -3.05
N VAL A 118 -6.47 -8.41 -2.84
CA VAL A 118 -6.48 -7.36 -3.88
C VAL A 118 -5.67 -6.18 -3.40
N GLN A 119 -4.76 -5.71 -4.24
CA GLN A 119 -3.98 -4.51 -4.02
C GLN A 119 -4.00 -3.66 -5.28
N GLY A 120 -4.06 -2.36 -5.12
CA GLY A 120 -4.05 -1.42 -6.24
C GLY A 120 -3.83 0.00 -5.78
N GLU A 121 -3.65 0.86 -6.75
CA GLU A 121 -3.47 2.29 -6.57
C GLU A 121 -4.68 3.02 -7.13
N ARG A 122 -5.02 4.16 -6.53
CA ARG A 122 -6.03 5.06 -7.07
C ARG A 122 -5.73 6.49 -6.68
N HIS A 123 -6.01 7.41 -7.57
CA HIS A 123 -6.01 8.83 -7.25
C HIS A 123 -7.20 9.16 -6.35
N SER A 124 -6.98 10.04 -5.37
CA SER A 124 -8.02 10.59 -4.51
C SER A 124 -8.15 12.08 -4.77
N ASP A 125 -9.16 12.47 -5.53
CA ASP A 125 -9.44 13.88 -5.85
C ASP A 125 -9.66 14.72 -4.58
N THR A 126 -10.30 14.12 -3.56
CA THR A 126 -10.56 14.78 -2.28
C THR A 126 -9.29 15.10 -1.49
N LEU A 127 -8.27 14.25 -1.60
CA LEU A 127 -7.00 14.40 -0.89
C LEU A 127 -5.87 14.91 -1.79
N GLY A 128 -6.09 15.00 -3.10
CA GLY A 128 -5.11 15.41 -4.10
C GLY A 128 -3.85 14.52 -4.11
N GLN A 129 -4.01 13.22 -3.83
CA GLN A 129 -2.86 12.31 -3.72
C GLN A 129 -3.21 10.87 -4.14
N ASP A 130 -2.17 10.13 -4.52
CA ASP A 130 -2.31 8.72 -4.85
C ASP A 130 -2.32 7.86 -3.60
N LEU A 131 -3.27 6.94 -3.55
CA LEU A 131 -3.52 6.04 -2.45
C LEU A 131 -3.25 4.60 -2.88
N LEU A 132 -2.44 3.90 -2.09
CA LEU A 132 -2.29 2.45 -2.16
C LEU A 132 -3.36 1.82 -1.25
N TYR A 133 -4.19 0.94 -1.80
CA TYR A 133 -5.11 0.14 -1.01
C TYR A 133 -4.75 -1.34 -1.09
N THR A 134 -4.91 -2.03 0.04
CA THR A 134 -4.79 -3.49 0.13
C THR A 134 -6.00 -4.04 0.86
N ALA A 135 -6.76 -4.89 0.19
CA ALA A 135 -7.91 -5.62 0.74
C ALA A 135 -7.55 -7.10 0.90
N VAL A 136 -7.73 -7.63 2.09
CA VAL A 136 -7.37 -9.00 2.46
C VAL A 136 -8.59 -9.67 3.07
N PRO A 137 -8.93 -10.91 2.67
CA PRO A 137 -10.00 -11.66 3.30
C PRO A 137 -9.69 -11.92 4.79
N VAL A 138 -10.67 -11.70 5.64
CA VAL A 138 -10.65 -12.17 7.03
C VAL A 138 -11.25 -13.56 7.03
N THR A 139 -10.43 -14.55 7.40
CA THR A 139 -10.86 -15.95 7.38
C THR A 139 -10.94 -16.52 8.79
N ASN A 140 -11.95 -17.33 9.03
CA ASN A 140 -12.09 -18.12 10.24
C ASN A 140 -12.50 -19.56 9.86
N ASN A 141 -11.75 -20.56 10.33
CA ASN A 141 -11.96 -21.97 9.99
C ASN A 141 -12.09 -22.21 8.47
N GLY A 142 -11.24 -21.57 7.68
CA GLY A 142 -11.21 -21.72 6.22
C GLY A 142 -12.34 -20.97 5.47
N LYS A 143 -13.25 -20.30 6.16
CA LYS A 143 -14.32 -19.51 5.56
C LYS A 143 -14.02 -18.01 5.62
N VAL A 144 -14.37 -17.28 4.57
CA VAL A 144 -14.29 -15.82 4.57
C VAL A 144 -15.43 -15.26 5.42
N VAL A 145 -15.08 -14.59 6.52
CA VAL A 145 -16.02 -13.98 7.47
C VAL A 145 -16.03 -12.46 7.35
N GLY A 146 -15.20 -11.89 6.48
CA GLY A 146 -15.15 -10.46 6.21
C GLY A 146 -13.93 -10.07 5.39
N VAL A 147 -13.66 -8.77 5.32
CA VAL A 147 -12.47 -8.20 4.65
C VAL A 147 -11.88 -7.10 5.52
N ALA A 148 -10.57 -7.12 5.68
CA ALA A 148 -9.80 -5.97 6.17
C ALA A 148 -9.20 -5.22 4.99
N ARG A 149 -9.40 -3.90 4.93
CA ARG A 149 -8.79 -3.04 3.92
C ARG A 149 -7.98 -1.95 4.58
N VAL A 150 -6.72 -1.87 4.20
CA VAL A 150 -5.78 -0.81 4.59
C VAL A 150 -5.58 0.13 3.41
N THR A 151 -5.64 1.44 3.64
CA THR A 151 -5.42 2.46 2.61
C THR A 151 -4.40 3.45 3.12
N GLN A 152 -3.31 3.62 2.37
CA GLN A 152 -2.18 4.49 2.71
C GLN A 152 -1.93 5.50 1.60
N SER A 153 -1.38 6.66 1.95
CA SER A 153 -0.85 7.59 0.98
C SER A 153 0.48 7.08 0.43
N LEU A 154 0.62 6.99 -0.88
CA LEU A 154 1.88 6.62 -1.53
C LEU A 154 3.02 7.58 -1.17
N SER A 155 2.75 8.89 -1.11
CA SER A 155 3.74 9.89 -0.72
C SER A 155 4.22 9.71 0.73
N ALA A 156 3.33 9.35 1.65
CA ALA A 156 3.70 9.08 3.05
C ALA A 156 4.57 7.83 3.18
N VAL A 157 4.31 6.80 2.39
CA VAL A 157 5.12 5.57 2.38
C VAL A 157 6.50 5.83 1.80
N HIS A 158 6.61 6.50 0.65
CA HIS A 158 7.89 6.87 0.06
C HIS A 158 8.74 7.77 0.99
N SER A 159 8.11 8.68 1.72
CA SER A 159 8.83 9.55 2.67
C SER A 159 9.38 8.80 3.89
N ARG A 160 8.72 7.73 4.33
CA ARG A 160 9.23 6.86 5.40
C ARG A 160 10.47 6.09 4.96
N ILE A 161 10.44 5.50 3.77
CA ILE A 161 11.58 4.75 3.21
C ILE A 161 12.78 5.67 3.04
N ARG A 162 12.57 6.86 2.46
CA ARG A 162 13.65 7.84 2.28
C ARG A 162 14.28 8.27 3.62
N ARG A 163 13.49 8.46 4.67
CA ARG A 163 14.02 8.77 6.01
C ARG A 163 14.77 7.61 6.62
N GLY A 164 14.32 6.38 6.44
CA GLY A 164 15.01 5.18 6.91
C GLY A 164 16.37 4.98 6.23
N VAL A 165 16.46 5.23 4.94
CA VAL A 165 17.73 5.14 4.17
C VAL A 165 18.71 6.25 4.60
N LEU A 166 18.23 7.48 4.81
CA LEU A 166 19.07 8.61 5.26
C LEU A 166 19.55 8.47 6.70
N ALA A 167 18.91 7.67 7.54
CA ALA A 167 19.34 7.41 8.91
C ALA A 167 20.43 6.32 9.01
N LEU A 168 20.74 5.64 7.92
CA LEU A 168 21.76 4.58 7.83
C LEU A 168 23.07 5.05 7.19
N VAL A 169 23.14 6.31 6.75
CA VAL A 169 24.32 6.99 6.21
C VAL A 169 24.83 8.06 7.20
#